data_5f693cc9dcd99b4192b433f5e443321f
#
_entry.id   5f693cc9dcd99b4192b433f5e443321f
#
_cell.length_a   1.000
_cell.length_b   1.000
_cell.length_c   1.000
_cell.angle_alpha   90.00
_cell.angle_beta   90.00
_cell.angle_gamma   90.00
#
_symmetry.space_group_name_H-M   'P 1'
#
loop_
_entity.id
_entity.type
_entity.pdbx_description
1 polymer ?
#
loop_
_entity_poly.entity_id
_entity_poly.type
_entity_poly.pdbx_seq_one_letter_code
_entity_poly.pdbx_strand_id
1 'polypeptide(L)'
;MSLQNMGGTFLSNLITRPEFLAYTSERIFEQSAFLSSGVIQRNSALDCRAGGTRVRVPFLDYIAPTEETITSGNTWGTSGAGYLTAQNVTADEQIMTILHRGFMYGTDDLAKMGSGADPLGHVGNQLAAAIAKLKTATLIAQLGGLFGNISGSGVLGANTVNVSGTTTATSANYLTAANVIKAKNKLGERGSELTAIAMHSNVAAYLEETGYMQVQVSGTSLSSASGLNGVGYNTFAGLRVIVDDQLGVISGGTSTHLNKYPIYVFGSGVVAEGVQQELRLETDRNKPSFQDLLIVDYHYGYHVNGTRWAAAGDNPNNLATTGNLGATGSWALAYQNAKNVPLVRMLVNTPYDTGTYA
;
A
#
# COMPACT_ATOMS: atom_id res chain seq x y z
N MET A 1 -27.42 9.28 31.61
CA MET A 1 -26.54 9.03 30.43
C MET A 1 -26.71 10.21 29.52
N SER A 2 -25.68 11.02 29.38
CA SER A 2 -25.62 12.13 28.43
C SER A 2 -25.59 11.52 27.02
N LEU A 3 -26.65 11.77 26.25
CA LEU A 3 -26.66 11.47 24.82
C LEU A 3 -25.55 12.32 24.19
N GLN A 4 -24.43 11.70 23.86
CA GLN A 4 -23.39 12.37 23.10
C GLN A 4 -23.99 12.81 21.76
N ASN A 5 -23.70 14.05 21.39
CA ASN A 5 -24.06 14.67 20.13
C ASN A 5 -23.59 13.74 18.98
N MET A 6 -24.50 12.94 18.42
CA MET A 6 -24.18 12.16 17.23
C MET A 6 -24.02 13.16 16.08
N GLY A 7 -22.82 13.24 15.54
CA GLY A 7 -22.53 14.10 14.38
C GLY A 7 -23.46 13.78 13.23
N GLY A 8 -23.97 14.78 12.56
CA GLY A 8 -24.83 14.65 11.38
C GLY A 8 -24.78 15.93 10.56
N THR A 9 -25.32 15.90 9.35
CA THR A 9 -25.43 17.09 8.51
C THR A 9 -26.67 17.87 8.94
N PHE A 10 -26.47 19.05 9.53
CA PHE A 10 -27.50 19.97 9.99
C PHE A 10 -27.75 21.07 8.97
N LEU A 11 -28.87 21.80 9.12
CA LEU A 11 -29.21 22.94 8.26
C LEU A 11 -28.11 24.02 8.23
N SER A 12 -27.40 24.20 9.34
CA SER A 12 -26.23 25.10 9.42
C SER A 12 -25.06 24.72 8.53
N ASN A 13 -24.99 23.46 8.13
CA ASN A 13 -23.92 22.95 7.28
C ASN A 13 -24.24 23.07 5.78
N LEU A 14 -25.48 23.48 5.46
CA LEU A 14 -25.98 23.62 4.09
C LEU A 14 -26.34 25.06 3.77
N ILE A 15 -26.12 25.45 2.55
CA ILE A 15 -26.46 26.81 2.10
C ILE A 15 -27.96 26.87 1.81
N THR A 16 -28.70 27.64 2.64
CA THR A 16 -30.11 27.95 2.40
C THR A 16 -30.20 29.23 1.55
N ARG A 17 -30.64 29.12 0.32
CA ARG A 17 -30.90 30.28 -0.55
C ARG A 17 -32.33 30.26 -1.07
N PRO A 18 -32.95 31.46 -1.24
CA PRO A 18 -34.29 31.56 -1.80
C PRO A 18 -34.36 31.17 -3.30
N GLU A 19 -33.24 31.25 -4.01
CA GLU A 19 -33.15 30.81 -5.41
C GLU A 19 -32.48 29.45 -5.48
N PHE A 20 -33.17 28.48 -6.06
CA PHE A 20 -32.78 27.10 -6.13
C PHE A 20 -31.81 26.88 -7.30
N LEU A 21 -30.51 26.92 -7.00
CA LEU A 21 -29.49 26.36 -7.88
C LEU A 21 -29.22 24.92 -7.44
N ALA A 22 -29.28 23.98 -8.38
CA ALA A 22 -28.93 22.59 -8.09
C ALA A 22 -27.52 22.49 -7.50
N TYR A 23 -27.40 21.74 -6.40
CA TYR A 23 -26.08 21.48 -5.80
C TYR A 23 -25.22 20.70 -6.78
N THR A 24 -24.05 21.27 -7.08
CA THR A 24 -23.01 20.53 -7.80
C THR A 24 -22.19 19.73 -6.83
N SER A 25 -21.90 18.47 -7.16
CA SER A 25 -21.03 17.63 -6.34
C SER A 25 -19.58 17.80 -6.74
N GLU A 26 -18.72 18.09 -5.77
CA GLU A 26 -17.28 17.97 -5.94
C GLU A 26 -16.93 16.48 -6.06
N ARG A 27 -16.22 16.09 -7.11
CA ARG A 27 -15.80 14.72 -7.32
C ARG A 27 -14.37 14.53 -6.81
N ILE A 28 -14.12 13.37 -6.24
CA ILE A 28 -12.77 12.95 -5.92
C ILE A 28 -12.09 12.59 -7.25
N PHE A 29 -11.13 13.41 -7.67
CA PHE A 29 -10.36 13.17 -8.90
C PHE A 29 -9.25 12.14 -8.68
N GLU A 30 -8.78 11.97 -7.45
CA GLU A 30 -7.79 10.97 -7.11
C GLU A 30 -8.42 9.57 -7.16
N GLN A 31 -8.13 8.84 -8.22
CA GLN A 31 -8.52 7.44 -8.33
C GLN A 31 -7.37 6.57 -7.81
N SER A 32 -7.71 5.52 -7.07
CA SER A 32 -6.70 4.56 -6.62
C SER A 32 -6.17 3.74 -7.80
N ALA A 33 -5.01 4.14 -8.30
CA ALA A 33 -4.31 3.43 -9.36
C ALA A 33 -3.82 2.03 -8.91
N PHE A 34 -3.55 1.86 -7.63
CA PHE A 34 -3.09 0.58 -7.07
C PHE A 34 -4.13 -0.52 -7.17
N LEU A 35 -5.39 -0.25 -6.81
CA LEU A 35 -6.46 -1.26 -6.85
C LEU A 35 -6.75 -1.73 -8.28
N SER A 36 -6.60 -0.83 -9.26
CA SER A 36 -6.83 -1.15 -10.68
C SER A 36 -5.60 -1.77 -11.37
N SER A 37 -4.42 -1.70 -10.76
CA SER A 37 -3.16 -2.09 -11.39
C SER A 37 -2.91 -3.60 -11.45
N GLY A 38 -3.59 -4.38 -10.61
CA GLY A 38 -3.34 -5.82 -10.46
C GLY A 38 -2.10 -6.18 -9.63
N VAL A 39 -1.45 -5.20 -8.98
CA VAL A 39 -0.38 -5.42 -8.01
C VAL A 39 -0.91 -6.09 -6.74
N ILE A 40 -2.12 -5.70 -6.34
CA ILE A 40 -2.85 -6.30 -5.23
C ILE A 40 -3.66 -7.46 -5.80
N GLN A 41 -3.44 -8.66 -5.27
CA GLN A 41 -4.18 -9.85 -5.67
C GLN A 41 -4.99 -10.36 -4.49
N ARG A 42 -6.29 -10.60 -4.71
CA ARG A 42 -7.12 -11.25 -3.70
C ARG A 42 -6.69 -12.70 -3.55
N ASN A 43 -6.44 -13.12 -2.32
CA ASN A 43 -6.10 -14.49 -2.00
C ASN A 43 -7.14 -15.07 -1.03
N SER A 44 -7.95 -15.99 -1.52
CA SER A 44 -9.00 -16.64 -0.73
C SER A 44 -8.47 -17.45 0.47
N ALA A 45 -7.21 -17.87 0.46
CA ALA A 45 -6.58 -18.52 1.60
C ALA A 45 -6.37 -17.56 2.79
N LEU A 46 -6.39 -16.25 2.55
CA LEU A 46 -6.30 -15.21 3.57
C LEU A 46 -7.68 -14.71 4.03
N ASP A 47 -8.78 -15.19 3.43
CA ASP A 47 -10.12 -14.81 3.84
C ASP A 47 -10.47 -15.46 5.21
N CYS A 48 -10.64 -14.65 6.24
CA CYS A 48 -10.90 -15.10 7.61
C CYS A 48 -12.38 -14.98 7.96
N ARG A 49 -13.23 -15.71 7.24
CA ARG A 49 -14.70 -15.66 7.44
C ARG A 49 -15.17 -16.29 8.74
N ALA A 50 -14.38 -17.18 9.33
CA ALA A 50 -14.70 -17.89 10.57
C ALA A 50 -14.49 -17.04 11.85
N GLY A 51 -13.99 -15.80 11.71
CA GLY A 51 -13.67 -14.91 12.84
C GLY A 51 -12.17 -14.87 13.14
N GLY A 52 -11.79 -13.95 14.02
CA GLY A 52 -10.39 -13.69 14.39
C GLY A 52 -9.89 -12.35 13.91
N THR A 53 -8.83 -11.84 14.52
CA THR A 53 -8.19 -10.56 14.17
C THR A 53 -6.91 -10.73 13.36
N ARG A 54 -6.44 -11.97 13.20
CA ARG A 54 -5.20 -12.31 12.52
C ARG A 54 -5.36 -13.62 11.74
N VAL A 55 -4.74 -13.67 10.58
CA VAL A 55 -4.62 -14.88 9.77
C VAL A 55 -3.17 -15.34 9.84
N ARG A 56 -2.97 -16.60 10.21
CA ARG A 56 -1.65 -17.23 10.30
C ARG A 56 -1.52 -18.25 9.17
N VAL A 57 -0.46 -18.12 8.38
CA VAL A 57 -0.14 -19.03 7.28
C VAL A 57 1.19 -19.71 7.62
N PRO A 58 1.20 -20.96 8.08
CA PRO A 58 2.43 -21.68 8.36
C PRO A 58 3.14 -22.06 7.06
N PHE A 59 4.47 -22.07 7.10
CA PHE A 59 5.30 -22.56 6.00
C PHE A 59 6.57 -23.24 6.55
N LEU A 60 7.20 -24.06 5.74
CA LEU A 60 8.49 -24.66 6.07
C LEU A 60 9.62 -23.74 5.62
N ASP A 61 10.62 -23.60 6.49
CA ASP A 61 11.79 -22.77 6.22
C ASP A 61 12.63 -23.36 5.09
N TYR A 62 13.41 -22.47 4.47
CA TYR A 62 14.41 -22.89 3.48
C TYR A 62 15.43 -23.82 4.11
N ILE A 63 15.68 -24.93 3.45
CA ILE A 63 16.67 -25.92 3.90
C ILE A 63 18.06 -25.45 3.43
N ALA A 64 18.94 -25.12 4.37
CA ALA A 64 20.33 -24.83 4.12
C ALA A 64 21.18 -26.02 4.60
N PRO A 65 21.43 -27.01 3.78
CA PRO A 65 22.17 -28.20 4.21
C PRO A 65 23.65 -27.84 4.48
N THR A 66 24.17 -28.35 5.59
CA THR A 66 25.61 -28.32 5.86
C THR A 66 26.21 -29.62 5.37
N GLU A 67 27.14 -29.53 4.41
CA GLU A 67 27.85 -30.69 3.93
C GLU A 67 28.85 -31.19 4.96
N GLU A 68 28.85 -32.48 5.21
CA GLU A 68 29.80 -33.16 6.09
C GLU A 68 30.65 -34.15 5.26
N THR A 69 31.93 -34.20 5.56
CA THR A 69 32.86 -35.14 4.85
C THR A 69 32.69 -36.54 5.42
N ILE A 70 32.36 -37.48 4.55
CA ILE A 70 32.26 -38.89 4.91
C ILE A 70 33.66 -39.50 4.77
N THR A 71 34.21 -40.05 5.86
CA THR A 71 35.51 -40.75 5.87
C THR A 71 35.36 -42.22 6.26
N SER A 72 36.24 -43.04 5.76
CA SER A 72 36.28 -44.46 6.13
C SER A 72 36.84 -44.68 7.53
N GLY A 73 36.31 -45.66 8.24
CA GLY A 73 36.84 -46.06 9.56
C GLY A 73 36.28 -45.29 10.79
N ASN A 74 35.16 -44.63 10.62
CA ASN A 74 34.54 -43.85 11.68
C ASN A 74 33.83 -44.69 12.75
N THR A 75 33.94 -44.26 14.03
CA THR A 75 33.31 -44.92 15.16
C THR A 75 31.99 -44.18 15.48
N TRP A 76 30.88 -44.93 15.58
CA TRP A 76 29.59 -44.40 15.97
C TRP A 76 29.66 -43.62 17.30
N GLY A 77 29.08 -42.42 17.32
CA GLY A 77 28.95 -41.62 18.52
C GLY A 77 30.04 -40.59 18.76
N THR A 78 31.04 -40.43 17.90
CA THR A 78 32.08 -39.41 18.01
C THR A 78 31.78 -38.25 17.06
N SER A 79 31.49 -37.09 17.62
CA SER A 79 31.24 -35.86 16.84
C SER A 79 32.48 -35.53 15.97
N GLY A 80 32.28 -35.26 14.69
CA GLY A 80 33.33 -34.92 13.75
C GLY A 80 34.03 -36.13 13.10
N ALA A 81 33.61 -37.37 13.37
CA ALA A 81 34.25 -38.60 12.90
C ALA A 81 33.57 -39.22 11.67
N GLY A 82 33.08 -38.42 10.72
CA GLY A 82 32.60 -38.87 9.43
C GLY A 82 31.21 -39.48 9.38
N TYR A 83 30.43 -39.35 10.45
CA TYR A 83 29.01 -39.64 10.47
C TYR A 83 28.22 -38.38 10.10
N LEU A 84 27.15 -38.57 9.32
CA LEU A 84 26.24 -37.52 8.99
C LEU A 84 25.39 -37.12 10.24
N THR A 85 25.34 -35.84 10.53
CA THR A 85 24.50 -35.31 11.59
C THR A 85 23.10 -35.02 11.04
N ALA A 86 22.07 -35.51 11.70
CA ALA A 86 20.70 -35.23 11.29
C ALA A 86 20.41 -33.73 11.43
N GLN A 87 20.03 -33.09 10.35
CA GLN A 87 19.62 -31.69 10.33
C GLN A 87 18.10 -31.58 10.45
N ASN A 88 17.63 -30.56 11.16
CA ASN A 88 16.21 -30.34 11.41
C ASN A 88 15.62 -29.42 10.36
N VAL A 89 14.37 -29.73 9.97
CA VAL A 89 13.53 -28.81 9.20
C VAL A 89 12.71 -27.99 10.18
N THR A 90 12.81 -26.68 10.09
CA THR A 90 12.06 -25.73 10.90
C THR A 90 10.86 -25.19 10.13
N ALA A 91 9.86 -24.72 10.85
CA ALA A 91 8.70 -24.07 10.30
C ALA A 91 8.54 -22.68 10.96
N ASP A 92 8.11 -21.71 10.19
CA ASP A 92 7.73 -20.38 10.67
C ASP A 92 6.33 -20.03 10.12
N GLU A 93 5.81 -18.88 10.49
CA GLU A 93 4.48 -18.44 10.11
C GLU A 93 4.50 -17.00 9.56
N GLN A 94 3.69 -16.77 8.53
CA GLN A 94 3.34 -15.43 8.08
C GLN A 94 2.04 -15.02 8.77
N ILE A 95 1.99 -13.78 9.23
CA ILE A 95 0.83 -13.27 9.98
C ILE A 95 0.32 -12.02 9.28
N MET A 96 -0.94 -12.08 8.85
CA MET A 96 -1.71 -10.92 8.38
C MET A 96 -2.60 -10.41 9.49
N THR A 97 -2.66 -9.09 9.71
CA THR A 97 -3.63 -8.46 10.60
C THR A 97 -4.87 -8.05 9.82
N ILE A 98 -6.04 -8.24 10.42
CA ILE A 98 -7.32 -7.79 9.86
C ILE A 98 -7.66 -6.42 10.43
N LEU A 99 -8.15 -5.55 9.58
CA LEU A 99 -8.54 -4.19 9.88
C LEU A 99 -10.07 -4.11 9.87
N HIS A 100 -10.64 -3.79 11.01
CA HIS A 100 -12.06 -3.49 11.12
C HIS A 100 -12.24 -2.00 10.88
N ARG A 101 -12.94 -1.62 9.84
CA ARG A 101 -13.15 -0.22 9.43
C ARG A 101 -14.63 0.04 9.21
N GLY A 102 -15.06 1.19 9.66
CA GLY A 102 -16.43 1.65 9.46
C GLY A 102 -16.54 3.15 9.68
N PHE A 103 -17.56 3.73 9.10
CA PHE A 103 -17.94 5.12 9.31
C PHE A 103 -19.44 5.28 9.11
N MET A 104 -19.98 6.39 9.57
CA MET A 104 -21.38 6.67 9.53
C MET A 104 -21.62 8.12 9.09
N TYR A 105 -22.58 8.30 8.19
CA TYR A 105 -23.09 9.60 7.80
C TYR A 105 -24.54 9.75 8.27
N GLY A 106 -24.90 10.92 8.75
CA GLY A 106 -26.28 11.26 9.15
C GLY A 106 -26.75 12.53 8.45
N THR A 107 -28.04 12.59 8.16
CA THR A 107 -28.70 13.80 7.66
C THR A 107 -29.96 14.04 8.46
N ASP A 108 -30.24 15.31 8.75
CA ASP A 108 -31.44 15.77 9.42
C ASP A 108 -32.56 16.03 8.40
N ASP A 109 -33.80 15.70 8.75
CA ASP A 109 -34.98 15.94 7.92
C ASP A 109 -35.14 17.42 7.57
N LEU A 110 -34.89 18.32 8.54
CA LEU A 110 -34.97 19.78 8.33
C LEU A 110 -33.90 20.23 7.30
N ALA A 111 -32.71 19.63 7.31
CA ALA A 111 -31.68 19.93 6.34
C ALA A 111 -32.11 19.56 4.92
N LYS A 112 -32.75 18.42 4.73
CA LYS A 112 -33.34 18.02 3.43
C LYS A 112 -34.43 18.99 2.97
N MET A 113 -35.37 19.32 3.87
CA MET A 113 -36.50 20.21 3.54
C MET A 113 -36.06 21.64 3.27
N GLY A 114 -35.11 22.17 4.06
CA GLY A 114 -34.64 23.53 3.93
C GLY A 114 -33.71 23.81 2.77
N SER A 115 -32.88 22.82 2.41
CA SER A 115 -31.90 22.96 1.33
C SER A 115 -32.37 22.38 0.00
N GLY A 116 -33.34 21.44 0.01
CA GLY A 116 -33.73 20.67 -1.15
C GLY A 116 -32.65 19.71 -1.67
N ALA A 117 -31.56 19.53 -0.92
CA ALA A 117 -30.46 18.63 -1.25
C ALA A 117 -30.70 17.22 -0.68
N ASP A 118 -30.11 16.20 -1.28
CA ASP A 118 -30.03 14.84 -0.73
C ASP A 118 -28.59 14.50 -0.35
N PRO A 119 -28.14 14.80 0.89
CA PRO A 119 -26.77 14.55 1.33
C PRO A 119 -26.42 13.06 1.33
N LEU A 120 -27.35 12.15 1.68
CA LEU A 120 -27.06 10.72 1.70
C LEU A 120 -26.92 10.14 0.30
N GLY A 121 -27.70 10.61 -0.68
CA GLY A 121 -27.54 10.25 -2.08
C GLY A 121 -26.17 10.69 -2.62
N HIS A 122 -25.69 11.88 -2.23
CA HIS A 122 -24.37 12.37 -2.58
C HIS A 122 -23.25 11.46 -1.99
N VAL A 123 -23.36 11.07 -0.72
CA VAL A 123 -22.43 10.14 -0.09
C VAL A 123 -22.43 8.79 -0.84
N GLY A 124 -23.61 8.24 -1.15
CA GLY A 124 -23.73 6.98 -1.88
C GLY A 124 -22.99 6.99 -3.22
N ASN A 125 -23.07 8.11 -3.95
CA ASN A 125 -22.41 8.26 -5.26
C ASN A 125 -20.88 8.33 -5.17
N GLN A 126 -20.31 8.77 -4.04
CA GLN A 126 -18.86 8.92 -3.86
C GLN A 126 -18.23 7.81 -3.01
N LEU A 127 -19.05 6.97 -2.40
CA LEU A 127 -18.63 5.99 -1.41
C LEU A 127 -17.53 5.04 -1.92
N ALA A 128 -17.70 4.52 -3.12
CA ALA A 128 -16.74 3.57 -3.70
C ALA A 128 -15.34 4.20 -3.89
N ALA A 129 -15.29 5.43 -4.39
CA ALA A 129 -14.03 6.16 -4.58
C ALA A 129 -13.37 6.49 -3.23
N ALA A 130 -14.17 6.90 -2.24
CA ALA A 130 -13.67 7.19 -0.89
C ALA A 130 -13.07 5.96 -0.21
N ILE A 131 -13.73 4.80 -0.30
CA ILE A 131 -13.22 3.53 0.24
C ILE A 131 -11.94 3.11 -0.49
N ALA A 132 -11.89 3.24 -1.80
CA ALA A 132 -10.69 2.94 -2.57
C ALA A 132 -9.49 3.80 -2.11
N LYS A 133 -9.71 5.09 -1.90
CA LYS A 133 -8.69 6.02 -1.36
C LYS A 133 -8.21 5.59 0.03
N LEU A 134 -9.13 5.24 0.94
CA LEU A 134 -8.78 4.77 2.29
C LEU A 134 -8.00 3.45 2.27
N LYS A 135 -8.37 2.52 1.40
CA LYS A 135 -7.65 1.25 1.23
C LYS A 135 -6.23 1.48 0.70
N THR A 136 -6.06 2.38 -0.26
CA THR A 136 -4.72 2.75 -0.78
C THR A 136 -3.87 3.42 0.30
N ALA A 137 -4.42 4.36 1.07
CA ALA A 137 -3.70 4.99 2.18
C ALA A 137 -3.24 3.97 3.23
N THR A 138 -4.05 2.95 3.49
CA THR A 138 -3.70 1.84 4.39
C THR A 138 -2.53 1.01 3.85
N LEU A 139 -2.54 0.68 2.56
CA LEU A 139 -1.44 -0.03 1.91
C LEU A 139 -0.14 0.77 1.96
N ILE A 140 -0.21 2.07 1.65
CA ILE A 140 0.97 2.95 1.67
C ILE A 140 1.55 3.07 3.08
N ALA A 141 0.69 3.18 4.12
CA ALA A 141 1.14 3.17 5.50
C ALA A 141 1.85 1.85 5.85
N GLN A 142 1.33 0.71 5.41
CA GLN A 142 1.97 -0.59 5.60
C GLN A 142 3.32 -0.66 4.90
N LEU A 143 3.43 -0.20 3.66
CA LEU A 143 4.71 -0.12 2.94
C LEU A 143 5.70 0.79 3.68
N GLY A 144 5.23 1.92 4.22
CA GLY A 144 6.03 2.80 5.06
C GLY A 144 6.60 2.09 6.28
N GLY A 145 5.78 1.29 6.98
CA GLY A 145 6.21 0.49 8.14
C GLY A 145 7.22 -0.59 7.78
N LEU A 146 7.01 -1.29 6.67
CA LEU A 146 7.90 -2.37 6.21
C LEU A 146 9.28 -1.86 5.80
N PHE A 147 9.38 -0.71 5.16
CA PHE A 147 10.65 -0.12 4.74
C PHE A 147 11.26 0.82 5.78
N GLY A 148 10.43 1.39 6.66
CA GLY A 148 10.84 2.35 7.65
C GLY A 148 11.20 3.71 7.07
N ASN A 149 12.02 4.45 7.81
CA ASN A 149 12.47 5.81 7.44
C ASN A 149 13.38 5.82 6.20
N ILE A 150 13.95 7.00 5.91
CA ILE A 150 14.88 7.22 4.80
C ILE A 150 16.09 6.28 4.84
N SER A 151 16.55 5.94 6.04
CA SER A 151 17.72 5.06 6.23
C SER A 151 17.41 3.57 6.08
N GLY A 152 16.14 3.20 5.81
CA GLY A 152 15.76 1.80 5.66
C GLY A 152 15.77 1.02 6.98
N SER A 153 15.20 1.60 8.03
CA SER A 153 15.14 0.96 9.36
C SER A 153 14.09 -0.15 9.50
N GLY A 154 13.24 -0.34 8.49
CA GLY A 154 12.23 -1.39 8.49
C GLY A 154 12.80 -2.76 8.10
N VAL A 155 11.97 -3.79 8.22
CA VAL A 155 12.34 -5.19 7.93
C VAL A 155 12.72 -5.43 6.47
N LEU A 156 12.21 -4.62 5.53
CA LEU A 156 12.60 -4.60 4.13
C LEU A 156 13.59 -3.47 3.80
N GLY A 157 14.19 -2.85 4.80
CA GLY A 157 15.12 -1.75 4.62
C GLY A 157 16.32 -2.08 3.72
N ALA A 158 16.81 -3.32 3.77
CA ALA A 158 17.87 -3.81 2.90
C ALA A 158 17.52 -3.72 1.40
N ASN A 159 16.23 -3.78 1.05
CA ASN A 159 15.71 -3.63 -0.31
C ASN A 159 15.46 -2.14 -0.68
N THR A 160 16.05 -1.19 0.03
CA THR A 160 15.95 0.23 -0.30
C THR A 160 17.16 0.69 -1.12
N VAL A 161 16.90 1.45 -2.18
CA VAL A 161 17.90 2.18 -2.97
C VAL A 161 17.67 3.67 -2.76
N ASN A 162 18.56 4.32 -2.03
CA ASN A 162 18.46 5.75 -1.81
C ASN A 162 19.44 6.48 -2.77
N VAL A 163 18.90 7.21 -3.73
CA VAL A 163 19.66 8.08 -4.64
C VAL A 163 19.37 9.55 -4.42
N SER A 164 18.45 9.87 -3.49
CA SER A 164 18.05 11.24 -3.21
C SER A 164 19.18 12.07 -2.58
N GLY A 165 19.33 13.29 -3.03
CA GLY A 165 20.15 14.31 -2.36
C GLY A 165 19.47 14.84 -1.08
N THR A 166 20.25 15.54 -0.24
CA THR A 166 19.71 16.12 1.00
C THR A 166 19.39 17.60 0.84
N THR A 167 20.34 18.39 0.37
CA THR A 167 20.23 19.86 0.26
C THR A 167 20.22 20.36 -1.17
N THR A 168 20.79 19.61 -2.09
CA THR A 168 20.87 19.94 -3.51
C THR A 168 20.55 18.70 -4.32
N ALA A 169 19.61 18.81 -5.24
CA ALA A 169 19.32 17.76 -6.20
C ALA A 169 20.05 18.05 -7.52
N THR A 170 20.63 17.01 -8.06
CA THR A 170 21.23 17.01 -9.38
C THR A 170 20.55 15.94 -10.23
N SER A 171 20.81 15.91 -11.53
CA SER A 171 20.28 14.86 -12.41
C SER A 171 20.63 13.44 -11.95
N ALA A 172 21.70 13.27 -11.17
CA ALA A 172 22.05 11.99 -10.55
C ALA A 172 21.09 11.54 -9.46
N ASN A 173 20.32 12.47 -8.87
CA ASN A 173 19.35 12.20 -7.81
C ASN A 173 17.93 11.92 -8.34
N TYR A 174 17.73 12.08 -9.65
CA TYR A 174 16.44 11.86 -10.31
C TYR A 174 16.27 10.40 -10.72
N LEU A 175 15.05 10.03 -11.05
CA LEU A 175 14.76 8.68 -11.51
C LEU A 175 15.38 8.45 -12.91
N THR A 176 16.20 7.43 -13.02
CA THR A 176 16.82 6.99 -14.28
C THR A 176 16.68 5.48 -14.45
N ALA A 177 16.78 4.99 -15.69
CA ALA A 177 16.78 3.54 -15.96
C ALA A 177 17.91 2.81 -15.20
N ALA A 178 19.08 3.47 -15.05
CA ALA A 178 20.19 2.91 -14.27
C ALA A 178 19.82 2.68 -12.79
N ASN A 179 19.01 3.57 -12.20
CA ASN A 179 18.57 3.43 -10.82
C ASN A 179 17.57 2.29 -10.67
N VAL A 180 16.70 2.06 -11.67
CA VAL A 180 15.81 0.89 -11.69
C VAL A 180 16.61 -0.41 -11.80
N ILE A 181 17.67 -0.44 -12.61
CA ILE A 181 18.57 -1.60 -12.69
C ILE A 181 19.23 -1.88 -11.34
N LYS A 182 19.70 -0.83 -10.64
CA LYS A 182 20.23 -0.95 -9.28
C LYS A 182 19.17 -1.52 -8.30
N ALA A 183 17.91 -1.09 -8.45
CA ALA A 183 16.82 -1.63 -7.65
C ALA A 183 16.58 -3.11 -7.92
N LYS A 184 16.54 -3.52 -9.20
CA LYS A 184 16.44 -4.94 -9.58
C LYS A 184 17.60 -5.76 -9.02
N ASN A 185 18.79 -5.23 -9.05
CA ASN A 185 20.00 -5.90 -8.54
C ASN A 185 20.00 -6.08 -7.00
N LYS A 186 19.19 -5.32 -6.25
CA LYS A 186 19.01 -5.55 -4.81
C LYS A 186 18.46 -6.94 -4.48
N LEU A 187 17.61 -7.47 -5.35
CA LEU A 187 17.04 -8.83 -5.22
C LEU A 187 17.92 -9.91 -5.84
N GLY A 188 19.04 -9.54 -6.49
CA GLY A 188 19.91 -10.48 -7.19
C GLY A 188 19.17 -11.17 -8.35
N GLU A 189 19.19 -12.51 -8.39
CA GLU A 189 18.56 -13.31 -9.44
C GLU A 189 17.05 -13.11 -9.56
N ARG A 190 16.38 -12.76 -8.44
CA ARG A 190 14.94 -12.51 -8.40
C ARG A 190 14.54 -11.12 -8.93
N GLY A 191 15.49 -10.29 -9.34
CA GLY A 191 15.22 -8.98 -9.93
C GLY A 191 14.34 -9.01 -11.18
N SER A 192 14.30 -10.15 -11.89
CA SER A 192 13.41 -10.37 -13.04
C SER A 192 11.93 -10.57 -12.67
N GLU A 193 11.62 -10.88 -11.42
CA GLU A 193 10.23 -11.04 -10.94
C GLU A 193 9.50 -9.70 -10.77
N LEU A 194 10.22 -8.58 -10.80
CA LEU A 194 9.64 -7.24 -10.68
C LEU A 194 8.89 -6.88 -11.97
N THR A 195 7.62 -6.51 -11.85
CA THR A 195 6.71 -6.29 -12.98
C THR A 195 6.10 -4.89 -13.03
N ALA A 196 5.95 -4.22 -11.88
CA ALA A 196 5.32 -2.91 -11.78
C ALA A 196 6.15 -1.92 -10.96
N ILE A 197 6.02 -0.64 -11.28
CA ILE A 197 6.64 0.47 -10.57
C ILE A 197 5.58 1.52 -10.24
N ALA A 198 5.48 1.87 -8.97
CA ALA A 198 4.56 2.89 -8.51
C ALA A 198 5.32 4.15 -8.10
N MET A 199 4.84 5.31 -8.56
CA MET A 199 5.48 6.58 -8.33
C MET A 199 4.46 7.74 -8.23
N HIS A 200 4.89 8.83 -7.62
CA HIS A 200 4.12 10.07 -7.55
C HIS A 200 4.09 10.78 -8.91
N SER A 201 3.05 11.57 -9.19
CA SER A 201 2.88 12.31 -10.46
C SER A 201 4.07 13.21 -10.81
N ASN A 202 4.69 13.87 -9.83
CA ASN A 202 5.87 14.71 -10.07
C ASN A 202 7.07 13.93 -10.65
N VAL A 203 7.22 12.65 -10.25
CA VAL A 203 8.27 11.78 -10.82
C VAL A 203 7.87 11.31 -12.21
N ALA A 204 6.59 11.00 -12.42
CA ALA A 204 6.07 10.62 -13.73
C ALA A 204 6.22 11.75 -14.74
N ALA A 205 5.90 13.01 -14.37
CA ALA A 205 6.08 14.18 -15.21
C ALA A 205 7.54 14.36 -15.67
N TYR A 206 8.51 14.12 -14.79
CA TYR A 206 9.92 14.14 -15.18
C TYR A 206 10.26 13.06 -16.23
N LEU A 207 9.69 11.86 -16.10
CA LEU A 207 9.91 10.79 -17.08
C LEU A 207 9.24 11.10 -18.44
N GLU A 208 8.11 11.79 -18.42
CA GLU A 208 7.42 12.26 -19.64
C GLU A 208 8.25 13.36 -20.33
N GLU A 209 8.71 14.36 -19.57
CA GLU A 209 9.55 15.44 -20.11
C GLU A 209 10.84 14.92 -20.76
N THR A 210 11.47 13.93 -20.14
CA THR A 210 12.72 13.34 -20.66
C THR A 210 12.49 12.29 -21.75
N GLY A 211 11.23 11.97 -22.08
CA GLY A 211 10.89 10.97 -23.09
C GLY A 211 11.23 9.52 -22.70
N TYR A 212 11.49 9.27 -21.43
CA TYR A 212 11.79 7.92 -20.93
C TYR A 212 10.55 7.03 -20.75
N MET A 213 9.37 7.63 -20.70
CA MET A 213 8.12 6.90 -20.58
C MET A 213 7.68 6.40 -21.96
N GLN A 214 7.45 5.10 -22.07
CA GLN A 214 6.99 4.48 -23.30
C GLN A 214 5.56 3.96 -23.12
N VAL A 215 4.72 4.21 -24.12
CA VAL A 215 3.35 3.65 -24.16
C VAL A 215 3.42 2.30 -24.85
N GLN A 216 3.14 1.24 -24.15
CA GLN A 216 3.05 -0.08 -24.73
C GLN A 216 1.61 -0.39 -25.15
N VAL A 217 1.36 -0.44 -26.45
CA VAL A 217 0.07 -0.84 -27.00
C VAL A 217 0.08 -2.35 -27.20
N SER A 218 -0.88 -3.04 -26.60
CA SER A 218 -1.01 -4.47 -26.74
C SER A 218 -1.32 -4.83 -28.20
N GLY A 219 -0.39 -5.48 -28.88
CA GLY A 219 -0.62 -6.20 -30.13
C GLY A 219 -0.17 -5.56 -31.45
N THR A 220 0.33 -4.33 -31.49
CA THR A 220 0.87 -3.77 -32.73
C THR A 220 1.89 -2.66 -32.42
N SER A 221 3.08 -2.75 -33.01
CA SER A 221 4.05 -1.66 -32.97
C SER A 221 3.51 -0.48 -33.80
N LEU A 222 2.96 0.51 -33.14
CA LEU A 222 2.57 1.77 -33.79
C LEU A 222 3.76 2.72 -33.75
N SER A 223 4.32 2.97 -34.93
CA SER A 223 5.24 4.06 -35.17
C SER A 223 4.54 5.40 -34.88
N SER A 224 5.28 6.28 -34.29
CA SER A 224 5.02 7.58 -33.69
C SER A 224 4.24 8.63 -34.50
N ALA A 225 3.12 8.32 -35.10
CA ALA A 225 2.39 9.34 -35.85
C ALA A 225 0.87 9.10 -35.95
N SER A 226 0.17 9.01 -34.85
CA SER A 226 -1.29 9.23 -34.87
C SER A 226 -1.81 9.24 -33.45
N GLY A 227 -2.51 10.28 -33.06
CA GLY A 227 -3.21 10.42 -31.79
C GLY A 227 -4.29 9.36 -31.62
N LEU A 228 -3.87 8.12 -31.35
CA LEU A 228 -4.76 7.03 -30.98
C LEU A 228 -4.82 6.96 -29.46
N ASN A 229 -5.97 7.25 -28.91
CA ASN A 229 -6.40 6.83 -27.59
C ASN A 229 -6.52 5.30 -27.54
N GLY A 230 -5.39 4.60 -27.74
CA GLY A 230 -5.30 3.17 -27.56
C GLY A 230 -5.25 2.84 -26.07
N VAL A 231 -5.88 1.73 -25.68
CA VAL A 231 -5.76 1.16 -24.33
C VAL A 231 -4.32 0.65 -24.15
N GLY A 232 -3.42 1.59 -23.97
CA GLY A 232 -2.01 1.32 -23.67
C GLY A 232 -1.72 1.60 -22.20
N TYR A 233 -0.76 0.91 -21.63
CA TYR A 233 -0.21 1.26 -20.31
C TYR A 233 1.21 1.79 -20.46
N ASN A 234 1.53 2.78 -19.65
CA ASN A 234 2.85 3.37 -19.64
C ASN A 234 3.87 2.37 -19.07
N THR A 235 5.01 2.24 -19.73
CA THR A 235 6.12 1.40 -19.26
C THR A 235 7.39 2.19 -19.10
N PHE A 236 8.17 1.86 -18.08
CA PHE A 236 9.49 2.40 -17.84
C PHE A 236 10.45 1.28 -17.44
N ALA A 237 11.57 1.16 -18.13
CA ALA A 237 12.57 0.12 -17.91
C ALA A 237 11.99 -1.32 -17.90
N GLY A 238 10.94 -1.56 -18.71
CA GLY A 238 10.25 -2.85 -18.79
C GLY A 238 9.28 -3.12 -17.64
N LEU A 239 8.95 -2.11 -16.83
CA LEU A 239 8.00 -2.19 -15.73
C LEU A 239 6.74 -1.39 -16.07
N ARG A 240 5.57 -1.90 -15.69
CA ARG A 240 4.31 -1.16 -15.79
C ARG A 240 4.33 0.01 -14.79
N VAL A 241 4.07 1.23 -15.28
CA VAL A 241 4.02 2.42 -14.45
C VAL A 241 2.63 2.59 -13.83
N ILE A 242 2.60 2.84 -12.53
CA ILE A 242 1.42 3.18 -11.74
C ILE A 242 1.69 4.56 -11.15
N VAL A 243 0.84 5.53 -11.47
CA VAL A 243 0.94 6.89 -10.92
C VAL A 243 -0.13 7.04 -9.86
N ASP A 244 0.30 7.38 -8.63
CA ASP A 244 -0.61 7.60 -7.51
C ASP A 244 -0.02 8.64 -6.55
N ASP A 245 -0.71 9.77 -6.39
CA ASP A 245 -0.27 10.88 -5.56
C ASP A 245 -0.40 10.60 -4.06
N GLN A 246 -1.16 9.57 -3.68
CA GLN A 246 -1.22 9.12 -2.29
C GLN A 246 0.09 8.51 -1.78
N LEU A 247 1.04 8.15 -2.68
CA LEU A 247 2.38 7.69 -2.26
C LEU A 247 3.08 8.69 -1.35
N GLY A 248 2.62 9.94 -1.39
CA GLY A 248 3.10 11.00 -0.52
C GLY A 248 4.55 11.39 -0.82
N VAL A 249 5.02 12.32 -0.02
CA VAL A 249 6.37 12.87 -0.11
C VAL A 249 7.00 12.78 1.27
N ILE A 250 8.21 12.27 1.35
CA ILE A 250 8.97 12.27 2.59
C ILE A 250 9.65 13.62 2.72
N SER A 251 9.15 14.45 3.62
CA SER A 251 9.73 15.78 3.87
C SER A 251 11.19 15.70 4.29
N GLY A 252 11.99 16.60 3.77
CA GLY A 252 13.38 16.76 4.16
C GLY A 252 13.58 17.28 5.60
N GLY A 253 12.51 17.70 6.27
CA GLY A 253 12.51 18.07 7.69
C GLY A 253 12.91 19.53 8.00
N THR A 254 13.49 20.26 7.04
CA THR A 254 13.82 21.68 7.18
C THR A 254 13.67 22.38 5.82
N SER A 255 13.48 23.69 5.82
CA SER A 255 13.33 24.49 4.59
C SER A 255 14.50 24.42 3.60
N THR A 256 15.63 23.87 4.03
CA THR A 256 16.83 23.66 3.20
C THR A 256 17.00 22.21 2.72
N HIS A 257 16.14 21.29 3.17
CA HIS A 257 16.23 19.89 2.76
C HIS A 257 15.18 19.58 1.70
N LEU A 258 15.61 18.93 0.64
CA LEU A 258 14.75 18.51 -0.46
C LEU A 258 13.80 17.40 -0.06
N ASN A 259 12.60 17.47 -0.56
CA ASN A 259 11.64 16.39 -0.46
C ASN A 259 12.11 15.15 -1.22
N LYS A 260 11.77 13.99 -0.71
CA LYS A 260 12.12 12.70 -1.28
C LYS A 260 10.86 11.97 -1.67
N TYR A 261 10.84 11.50 -2.89
CA TYR A 261 9.72 10.76 -3.45
C TYR A 261 9.98 9.27 -3.35
N PRO A 262 9.18 8.53 -2.57
CA PRO A 262 9.28 7.08 -2.52
C PRO A 262 8.69 6.47 -3.78
N ILE A 263 9.43 5.57 -4.38
CA ILE A 263 9.03 4.76 -5.52
C ILE A 263 9.07 3.32 -5.08
N TYR A 264 8.00 2.58 -5.33
CA TYR A 264 7.93 1.16 -5.00
C TYR A 264 7.91 0.33 -6.27
N VAL A 265 8.76 -0.68 -6.30
CA VAL A 265 8.84 -1.65 -7.40
C VAL A 265 8.35 -2.99 -6.90
N PHE A 266 7.30 -3.50 -7.53
CA PHE A 266 6.56 -4.68 -7.11
C PHE A 266 6.79 -5.86 -8.04
N GLY A 267 6.95 -7.03 -7.46
CA GLY A 267 6.78 -8.30 -8.15
C GLY A 267 5.30 -8.68 -8.28
N SER A 268 5.02 -9.63 -9.14
CA SER A 268 3.67 -10.15 -9.31
C SER A 268 3.18 -10.83 -8.02
N GLY A 269 1.98 -10.47 -7.56
CA GLY A 269 1.32 -11.09 -6.41
C GLY A 269 2.04 -10.92 -5.07
N VAL A 270 2.94 -9.93 -4.94
CA VAL A 270 3.66 -9.68 -3.68
C VAL A 270 2.75 -9.15 -2.59
N VAL A 271 1.69 -8.42 -2.94
CA VAL A 271 0.67 -7.93 -2.02
C VAL A 271 -0.60 -8.76 -2.20
N ALA A 272 -1.02 -9.43 -1.16
CA ALA A 272 -2.27 -10.18 -1.14
C ALA A 272 -3.32 -9.44 -0.30
N GLU A 273 -4.56 -9.41 -0.76
CA GLU A 273 -5.71 -8.93 -0.01
C GLU A 273 -6.51 -10.11 0.53
N GLY A 274 -6.75 -10.13 1.84
CA GLY A 274 -7.69 -11.02 2.49
C GLY A 274 -8.91 -10.24 2.99
N VAL A 275 -10.10 -10.81 2.86
CA VAL A 275 -11.34 -10.16 3.25
C VAL A 275 -12.04 -11.02 4.30
N GLN A 276 -12.38 -10.40 5.44
CA GLN A 276 -13.21 -11.02 6.47
C GLN A 276 -14.67 -10.70 6.23
N GLN A 277 -14.96 -9.43 5.96
CA GLN A 277 -16.32 -8.96 5.68
C GLN A 277 -16.28 -8.02 4.48
N GLU A 278 -17.09 -8.36 3.49
CA GLU A 278 -17.31 -7.47 2.33
C GLU A 278 -18.00 -6.18 2.80
N LEU A 279 -17.99 -5.19 1.93
CA LEU A 279 -18.66 -3.92 2.20
C LEU A 279 -20.13 -4.14 2.53
N ARG A 280 -20.52 -3.75 3.74
CA ARG A 280 -21.90 -3.77 4.22
C ARG A 280 -22.41 -2.34 4.38
N LEU A 281 -23.57 -2.10 3.83
CA LEU A 281 -24.29 -0.84 3.91
C LEU A 281 -25.58 -1.08 4.68
N GLU A 282 -25.77 -0.32 5.75
CA GLU A 282 -26.99 -0.33 6.54
C GLU A 282 -27.54 1.08 6.67
N THR A 283 -28.86 1.19 6.57
CA THR A 283 -29.56 2.45 6.81
C THR A 283 -30.39 2.30 8.07
N ASP A 284 -30.32 3.29 8.94
CA ASP A 284 -31.11 3.33 10.15
C ASP A 284 -31.68 4.75 10.35
N ARG A 285 -32.70 4.84 11.18
CA ARG A 285 -33.31 6.12 11.53
C ARG A 285 -33.20 6.39 13.02
N ASN A 286 -32.53 7.47 13.37
CA ASN A 286 -32.50 7.97 14.72
C ASN A 286 -33.79 8.78 15.00
N LYS A 287 -34.80 8.10 15.54
CA LYS A 287 -36.13 8.68 15.77
C LYS A 287 -36.13 9.89 16.70
N PRO A 288 -35.37 9.92 17.83
CA PRO A 288 -35.33 11.06 18.71
C PRO A 288 -34.79 12.37 18.11
N SER A 289 -33.90 12.25 17.12
CA SER A 289 -33.24 13.41 16.48
C SER A 289 -33.68 13.63 15.02
N PHE A 290 -34.67 12.88 14.53
CA PHE A 290 -35.18 12.99 13.15
C PHE A 290 -34.07 12.90 12.09
N GLN A 291 -33.08 12.02 12.32
CA GLN A 291 -31.94 11.84 11.42
C GLN A 291 -31.99 10.48 10.71
N ASP A 292 -31.73 10.49 9.42
CA ASP A 292 -31.46 9.28 8.66
C ASP A 292 -29.95 9.01 8.68
N LEU A 293 -29.56 7.76 8.98
CA LEU A 293 -28.18 7.32 9.13
C LEU A 293 -27.83 6.34 8.03
N LEU A 294 -26.65 6.48 7.43
CA LEU A 294 -26.02 5.54 6.56
C LEU A 294 -24.76 4.99 7.26
N ILE A 295 -24.77 3.71 7.57
CA ILE A 295 -23.70 3.03 8.27
C ILE A 295 -22.96 2.17 7.24
N VAL A 296 -21.63 2.28 7.26
CA VAL A 296 -20.74 1.57 6.36
C VAL A 296 -19.73 0.82 7.20
N ASP A 297 -19.61 -0.49 7.01
CA ASP A 297 -18.55 -1.28 7.61
C ASP A 297 -17.95 -2.29 6.62
N TYR A 298 -16.66 -2.55 6.78
CA TYR A 298 -15.91 -3.52 5.97
C TYR A 298 -14.65 -3.97 6.71
N HIS A 299 -14.32 -5.26 6.57
CA HIS A 299 -13.17 -5.85 7.23
C HIS A 299 -12.25 -6.51 6.21
N TYR A 300 -11.01 -6.07 6.18
CA TYR A 300 -10.00 -6.54 5.22
C TYR A 300 -8.60 -6.49 5.83
N GLY A 301 -7.64 -7.09 5.15
CA GLY A 301 -6.23 -6.98 5.48
C GLY A 301 -5.38 -7.05 4.23
N TYR A 302 -4.25 -6.35 4.25
CA TYR A 302 -3.20 -6.52 3.26
C TYR A 302 -2.05 -7.33 3.86
N HIS A 303 -1.55 -8.24 3.08
CA HIS A 303 -0.40 -9.06 3.42
C HIS A 303 0.68 -8.94 2.36
N VAL A 304 1.89 -8.61 2.78
CA VAL A 304 3.08 -8.68 1.93
C VAL A 304 3.75 -10.02 2.18
N ASN A 305 3.79 -10.86 1.16
CA ASN A 305 4.34 -12.20 1.27
C ASN A 305 5.78 -12.17 1.82
N GLY A 306 6.06 -13.02 2.80
CA GLY A 306 7.36 -13.09 3.48
C GLY A 306 7.51 -12.17 4.68
N THR A 307 6.45 -11.48 5.10
CA THR A 307 6.42 -10.64 6.29
C THR A 307 5.44 -11.18 7.32
N ARG A 308 5.56 -10.72 8.57
CA ARG A 308 4.60 -11.02 9.63
C ARG A 308 4.31 -9.81 10.49
N TRP A 309 3.08 -9.70 10.93
CA TRP A 309 2.68 -8.74 11.94
C TRP A 309 3.25 -9.17 13.29
N ALA A 310 4.10 -8.34 13.88
CA ALA A 310 4.84 -8.63 15.11
C ALA A 310 4.54 -7.64 16.25
N ALA A 311 3.52 -6.77 16.09
CA ALA A 311 3.21 -5.77 17.12
C ALA A 311 3.01 -6.45 18.48
N ALA A 312 3.82 -6.04 19.43
CA ALA A 312 3.82 -6.56 20.78
C ALA A 312 2.48 -6.31 21.47
N GLY A 313 1.92 -7.38 22.02
CA GLY A 313 0.65 -7.39 22.72
C GLY A 313 -0.46 -8.02 21.89
N ASP A 314 -0.66 -9.32 22.12
CA ASP A 314 -1.84 -10.07 21.68
C ASP A 314 -3.10 -9.61 22.42
N ASN A 315 -3.34 -8.31 22.46
CA ASN A 315 -4.62 -7.82 22.93
C ASN A 315 -5.63 -8.08 21.81
N PRO A 316 -6.60 -8.98 21.99
CA PRO A 316 -7.61 -9.28 20.99
C PRO A 316 -8.44 -8.06 20.60
N ASN A 317 -8.44 -7.03 21.44
CA ASN A 317 -9.12 -5.75 21.18
C ASN A 317 -8.19 -4.71 20.53
N ASN A 318 -6.90 -4.98 20.39
CA ASN A 318 -5.95 -4.04 19.79
C ASN A 318 -5.90 -4.21 18.27
N LEU A 319 -6.95 -3.74 17.62
CA LEU A 319 -7.02 -3.68 16.16
C LEU A 319 -5.97 -2.69 15.64
N ALA A 320 -5.24 -3.10 14.62
CA ALA A 320 -4.22 -2.25 14.03
C ALA A 320 -4.83 -0.94 13.48
N THR A 321 -4.28 0.18 13.92
CA THR A 321 -4.57 1.49 13.32
C THR A 321 -3.67 1.72 12.11
N THR A 322 -3.99 2.70 11.27
CA THR A 322 -3.11 3.10 10.16
C THR A 322 -1.73 3.55 10.67
N GLY A 323 -1.68 4.21 11.84
CA GLY A 323 -0.41 4.57 12.49
C GLY A 323 0.41 3.36 12.92
N ASN A 324 -0.24 2.32 13.47
CA ASN A 324 0.44 1.08 13.85
C ASN A 324 1.02 0.36 12.62
N LEU A 325 0.30 0.38 11.49
CA LEU A 325 0.79 -0.19 10.23
C LEU A 325 2.04 0.53 9.72
N GLY A 326 2.10 1.87 9.89
CA GLY A 326 3.25 2.68 9.53
C GLY A 326 4.46 2.57 10.47
N ALA A 327 4.30 1.94 11.63
CA ALA A 327 5.37 1.79 12.61
C ALA A 327 6.27 0.59 12.28
N THR A 328 7.58 0.81 12.20
CA THR A 328 8.57 -0.24 11.85
C THR A 328 8.61 -1.37 12.85
N GLY A 329 8.43 -1.08 14.14
CA GLY A 329 8.40 -2.09 15.21
C GLY A 329 7.20 -3.04 15.17
N SER A 330 6.19 -2.75 14.33
CA SER A 330 5.01 -3.61 14.16
C SER A 330 5.24 -4.77 13.20
N TRP A 331 6.36 -4.80 12.51
CA TRP A 331 6.64 -5.77 11.46
C TRP A 331 7.88 -6.60 11.76
N ALA A 332 7.86 -7.85 11.35
CA ALA A 332 9.02 -8.72 11.33
C ALA A 332 9.11 -9.44 9.97
N LEU A 333 10.31 -9.84 9.60
CA LEU A 333 10.53 -10.67 8.43
C LEU A 333 10.17 -12.12 8.81
N ALA A 334 9.34 -12.77 7.97
CA ALA A 334 9.03 -14.18 8.11
C ALA A 334 10.05 -15.03 7.34
N TYR A 335 10.51 -14.57 6.18
CA TYR A 335 11.57 -15.25 5.44
C TYR A 335 12.94 -14.96 6.04
N GLN A 336 13.87 -15.89 5.88
CA GLN A 336 15.25 -15.73 6.40
C GLN A 336 16.00 -14.55 5.75
N ASN A 337 15.63 -14.16 4.52
CA ASN A 337 16.30 -13.09 3.80
C ASN A 337 15.27 -12.14 3.15
N ALA A 338 15.44 -10.84 3.34
CA ALA A 338 14.62 -9.81 2.72
C ALA A 338 14.63 -9.85 1.18
N LYS A 339 15.69 -10.36 0.55
CA LYS A 339 15.77 -10.56 -0.90
C LYS A 339 14.70 -11.52 -1.43
N ASN A 340 14.16 -12.39 -0.58
CA ASN A 340 13.10 -13.33 -0.95
C ASN A 340 11.74 -12.67 -1.08
N VAL A 341 11.60 -11.40 -0.68
CA VAL A 341 10.40 -10.58 -0.88
C VAL A 341 10.60 -9.73 -2.13
N PRO A 342 9.87 -9.97 -3.24
CA PRO A 342 10.06 -9.24 -4.50
C PRO A 342 9.42 -7.83 -4.43
N LEU A 343 9.94 -7.03 -3.53
CA LEU A 343 9.51 -5.66 -3.26
C LEU A 343 10.74 -4.79 -2.98
N VAL A 344 10.89 -3.71 -3.72
CA VAL A 344 12.01 -2.77 -3.60
C VAL A 344 11.49 -1.35 -3.49
N ARG A 345 12.09 -0.55 -2.61
CA ARG A 345 11.83 0.90 -2.53
C ARG A 345 13.01 1.68 -3.10
N MET A 346 12.71 2.71 -3.87
CA MET A 346 13.69 3.73 -4.25
C MET A 346 13.28 5.09 -3.68
N LEU A 347 14.27 5.91 -3.31
CA LEU A 347 14.06 7.28 -2.89
C LEU A 347 14.80 8.19 -3.87
N VAL A 348 14.07 9.10 -4.51
CA VAL A 348 14.58 10.02 -5.52
C VAL A 348 14.12 11.45 -5.21
N ASN A 349 14.76 12.44 -5.84
CA ASN A 349 14.24 13.79 -5.93
C ASN A 349 13.63 14.03 -7.32
N THR A 350 12.96 15.16 -7.51
CA THR A 350 12.45 15.62 -8.80
C THR A 350 12.90 17.05 -9.05
N PRO A 351 13.03 17.50 -10.32
CA PRO A 351 13.34 18.90 -10.62
C PRO A 351 12.17 19.84 -10.30
N TYR A 352 10.96 19.30 -10.16
CA TYR A 352 9.74 20.08 -9.89
C TYR A 352 9.51 20.39 -8.41
N ASP A 353 10.37 19.85 -7.53
CA ASP A 353 10.28 20.11 -6.11
C ASP A 353 11.08 21.38 -5.76
N THR A 354 10.39 22.49 -5.62
CA THR A 354 10.98 23.79 -5.30
C THR A 354 11.22 24.02 -3.80
N GLY A 355 11.05 23.00 -2.99
CA GLY A 355 11.44 23.06 -1.56
C GLY A 355 10.55 23.94 -0.67
N THR A 356 9.37 24.36 -1.14
CA THR A 356 8.48 25.25 -0.38
C THR A 356 7.10 24.61 -0.21
N TYR A 357 7.00 23.59 0.62
CA TYR A 357 5.70 23.21 1.18
C TYR A 357 5.72 23.51 2.68
N ALA A 358 4.93 24.53 3.04
CA ALA A 358 4.67 24.92 4.41
C ALA A 358 3.88 23.85 5.17
#